data_81f68042d028fcd16b7ca2a9fd1365f9
#
_entry.id   81f68042d028fcd16b7ca2a9fd1365f9
#
_cell.length_a   1.000
_cell.length_b   1.000
_cell.length_c   1.000
_cell.angle_alpha   90.00
_cell.angle_beta   90.00
_cell.angle_gamma   90.00
#
_symmetry.space_group_name_H-M   'P 1'
#
loop_
_entity.id
_entity.type
_entity.pdbx_description
1 polymer ?
#
loop_
_entity_poly.entity_id
_entity_poly.type
_entity_poly.pdbx_seq_one_letter_code
_entity_poly.pdbx_strand_id
1 'polypeptide(L)'
;MQIISPDKVIRGSNAWQRSLPEIVKISKSPLLLGRSLSTRPLRTLISKDLREFNLKVYNSELEFDCCEQDLTRIYNLAIEQRCDSIITAGGGKVLDAGKILADYLSVPCITVPLSASTCAGWTALGNTVSYTHLTLPTKSGV
;
A
#
# COMPACT_ATOMS: atom_id res chain seq x y z
N MET A 1 4.40 22.93 -5.37
CA MET A 1 4.44 21.82 -4.45
C MET A 1 3.06 21.31 -4.13
N GLN A 2 2.92 20.04 -4.02
CA GLN A 2 1.65 19.47 -3.71
C GLN A 2 1.64 18.91 -2.32
N ILE A 3 0.56 19.13 -1.61
CA ILE A 3 0.37 18.54 -0.30
C ILE A 3 -0.62 17.41 -0.49
N ILE A 4 -0.21 16.21 -0.13
CA ILE A 4 -1.04 15.05 -0.28
C ILE A 4 -1.58 14.66 1.08
N SER A 5 -2.88 14.70 1.24
CA SER A 5 -3.54 14.27 2.46
C SER A 5 -4.35 13.03 2.16
N PRO A 6 -4.57 12.17 3.14
CA PRO A 6 -5.42 11.01 2.91
C PRO A 6 -6.82 11.45 2.52
N ASP A 7 -7.36 10.82 1.51
CA ASP A 7 -8.76 11.03 1.15
C ASP A 7 -9.64 10.39 2.20
N LYS A 8 -9.18 9.32 2.81
CA LYS A 8 -9.98 8.61 3.78
C LYS A 8 -9.09 7.86 4.75
N VAL A 9 -9.48 7.87 6.02
CA VAL A 9 -8.79 7.13 7.05
C VAL A 9 -9.83 6.28 7.77
N ILE A 10 -9.56 4.99 7.90
CA ILE A 10 -10.43 4.05 8.59
C ILE A 10 -9.65 3.52 9.78
N ARG A 11 -10.22 3.63 10.95
CA ARG A 11 -9.55 3.23 12.19
C ARG A 11 -10.41 2.32 13.02
N GLY A 12 -9.75 1.62 13.94
CA GLY A 12 -10.43 0.82 14.93
C GLY A 12 -10.62 -0.61 14.52
N SER A 13 -11.56 -1.26 15.17
CA SER A 13 -11.78 -2.68 14.94
C SER A 13 -12.17 -2.96 13.50
N ASN A 14 -11.58 -3.98 12.95
CA ASN A 14 -11.89 -4.43 11.59
C ASN A 14 -11.64 -3.34 10.53
N ALA A 15 -10.68 -2.45 10.82
CA ALA A 15 -10.37 -1.39 9.86
C ALA A 15 -9.99 -1.97 8.50
N TRP A 16 -9.21 -3.05 8.48
CA TRP A 16 -8.81 -3.66 7.22
C TRP A 16 -10.03 -4.19 6.45
N GLN A 17 -10.90 -4.94 7.13
CA GLN A 17 -12.08 -5.50 6.47
C GLN A 17 -13.01 -4.40 5.95
N ARG A 18 -13.15 -3.32 6.72
CA ARG A 18 -13.99 -2.19 6.28
C ARG A 18 -13.38 -1.42 5.12
N SER A 19 -12.06 -1.55 4.94
CA SER A 19 -11.37 -0.88 3.85
C SER A 19 -11.51 -1.59 2.52
N LEU A 20 -11.75 -2.89 2.54
CA LEU A 20 -11.76 -3.68 1.31
C LEU A 20 -12.73 -3.16 0.24
N PRO A 21 -13.98 -2.84 0.59
CA PRO A 21 -14.89 -2.31 -0.43
C PRO A 21 -14.39 -1.00 -1.02
N GLU A 22 -13.69 -0.19 -0.22
CA GLU A 22 -13.17 1.07 -0.73
C GLU A 22 -12.00 0.85 -1.68
N ILE A 23 -11.15 -0.11 -1.34
CA ILE A 23 -10.00 -0.43 -2.18
C ILE A 23 -10.46 -0.96 -3.53
N VAL A 24 -11.47 -1.79 -3.53
CA VAL A 24 -12.00 -2.37 -4.76
C VAL A 24 -12.52 -1.29 -5.71
N LYS A 25 -13.01 -0.19 -5.16
CA LYS A 25 -13.51 0.90 -5.98
C LYS A 25 -12.39 1.64 -6.72
N ILE A 26 -11.20 1.63 -6.18
CA ILE A 26 -10.12 2.44 -6.75
C ILE A 26 -8.98 1.63 -7.37
N SER A 27 -9.02 0.32 -7.23
CA SER A 27 -7.90 -0.49 -7.72
C SER A 27 -8.36 -1.85 -8.22
N LYS A 28 -7.67 -2.34 -9.24
CA LYS A 28 -7.89 -3.70 -9.74
C LYS A 28 -6.61 -4.50 -9.71
N SER A 29 -5.48 -3.84 -9.75
CA SER A 29 -4.18 -4.51 -9.80
C SER A 29 -3.21 -3.84 -8.84
N PRO A 30 -3.40 -4.02 -7.54
CA PRO A 30 -2.51 -3.37 -6.56
C PRO A 30 -1.14 -4.05 -6.47
N LEU A 31 -0.13 -3.25 -6.20
CA LEU A 31 1.17 -3.78 -5.82
C LEU A 31 1.22 -3.70 -4.29
N LEU A 32 1.40 -4.84 -3.65
CA LEU A 32 1.50 -4.91 -2.20
C LEU A 32 2.97 -4.88 -1.80
N LEU A 33 3.35 -3.83 -1.11
CA LEU A 33 4.73 -3.60 -0.74
C LEU A 33 4.95 -3.88 0.74
N GLY A 34 6.01 -4.60 1.04
CA GLY A 34 6.41 -4.87 2.42
C GLY A 34 7.91 -4.95 2.52
N ARG A 35 8.39 -5.29 3.72
CA ARG A 35 9.82 -5.41 3.92
C ARG A 35 10.20 -6.49 4.92
N SER A 36 9.63 -6.44 6.09
CA SER A 36 10.07 -7.30 7.18
C SER A 36 9.51 -8.69 7.11
N LEU A 37 10.35 -9.68 7.42
CA LEU A 37 9.89 -11.05 7.50
C LEU A 37 8.87 -11.22 8.63
N SER A 38 9.01 -10.42 9.69
CA SER A 38 8.10 -10.55 10.83
C SER A 38 6.68 -10.11 10.49
N THR A 39 6.50 -9.25 9.50
CA THR A 39 5.16 -8.84 9.10
C THR A 39 4.65 -9.59 7.87
N ARG A 40 5.47 -10.48 7.31
CA ARG A 40 5.07 -11.22 6.11
C ARG A 40 3.78 -12.03 6.28
N PRO A 41 3.56 -12.70 7.43
CA PRO A 41 2.30 -13.43 7.58
C PRO A 41 1.07 -12.53 7.45
N LEU A 42 1.16 -11.31 7.96
CA LEU A 42 0.05 -10.37 7.86
C LEU A 42 -0.15 -9.92 6.41
N ARG A 43 0.94 -9.72 5.69
CA ARG A 43 0.83 -9.35 4.28
C ARG A 43 0.26 -10.48 3.44
N THR A 44 0.54 -11.72 3.85
CA THR A 44 -0.05 -12.88 3.18
C THR A 44 -1.56 -12.87 3.34
N LEU A 45 -2.05 -12.50 4.53
CA LEU A 45 -3.48 -12.39 4.77
C LEU A 45 -4.09 -11.25 3.96
N ILE A 46 -3.39 -10.13 3.90
CA ILE A 46 -3.84 -8.99 3.09
C ILE A 46 -3.98 -9.40 1.63
N SER A 47 -2.97 -10.09 1.12
CA SER A 47 -2.96 -10.54 -0.26
C SER A 47 -4.12 -11.50 -0.54
N LYS A 48 -4.35 -12.42 0.39
CA LYS A 48 -5.43 -13.38 0.25
C LYS A 48 -6.78 -12.67 0.19
N ASP A 49 -7.00 -11.73 1.11
CA ASP A 49 -8.26 -11.00 1.15
C ASP A 49 -8.49 -10.20 -0.13
N LEU A 50 -7.44 -9.56 -0.65
CA LEU A 50 -7.56 -8.81 -1.89
C LEU A 50 -7.91 -9.72 -3.06
N ARG A 51 -7.30 -10.90 -3.11
CA ARG A 51 -7.59 -11.84 -4.19
C ARG A 51 -9.01 -12.38 -4.11
N GLU A 52 -9.54 -12.48 -2.91
CA GLU A 52 -10.93 -12.92 -2.76
C GLU A 52 -11.90 -11.88 -3.31
N PHE A 53 -11.47 -10.64 -3.47
CA PHE A 53 -12.27 -9.61 -4.11
C PHE A 53 -11.92 -9.49 -5.59
N ASN A 54 -11.24 -10.51 -6.14
CA ASN A 54 -10.87 -10.56 -7.55
C ASN A 54 -9.86 -9.51 -7.98
N LEU A 55 -9.05 -9.03 -7.04
CA LEU A 55 -7.99 -8.12 -7.40
C LEU A 55 -6.74 -8.91 -7.81
N LYS A 56 -6.00 -8.37 -8.75
CA LYS A 56 -4.79 -9.01 -9.22
C LYS A 56 -3.62 -8.43 -8.45
N VAL A 57 -3.18 -9.13 -7.43
CA VAL A 57 -2.17 -8.63 -6.50
C VAL A 57 -0.76 -9.01 -6.93
N TYR A 58 0.12 -8.03 -6.96
CA TYR A 58 1.54 -8.30 -7.21
C TYR A 58 2.29 -7.99 -5.91
N ASN A 59 2.96 -8.98 -5.34
CA ASN A 59 3.68 -8.81 -4.09
C ASN A 59 5.13 -8.42 -4.35
N SER A 60 5.65 -7.46 -3.60
CA SER A 60 7.03 -7.07 -3.68
C SER A 60 7.55 -6.65 -2.33
N GLU A 61 8.85 -6.79 -2.11
CA GLU A 61 9.47 -6.43 -0.84
C GLU A 61 10.68 -5.56 -1.08
N LEU A 62 10.91 -4.63 -0.17
CA LEU A 62 12.14 -3.86 -0.16
C LEU A 62 13.26 -4.79 0.29
N GLU A 63 14.36 -4.79 -0.45
CA GLU A 63 15.51 -5.63 -0.12
C GLU A 63 16.53 -4.86 0.68
N PHE A 64 16.58 -3.56 0.49
CA PHE A 64 17.51 -2.71 1.19
C PHE A 64 16.73 -1.76 2.07
N ASP A 65 17.34 -0.72 2.54
CA ASP A 65 16.67 0.17 3.48
C ASP A 65 16.02 1.35 2.76
N CYS A 66 15.15 1.05 1.84
CA CYS A 66 14.44 2.05 1.05
C CYS A 66 15.41 2.95 0.28
N CYS A 67 16.39 2.32 -0.36
CA CYS A 67 17.33 3.09 -1.15
C CYS A 67 16.83 3.23 -2.58
N GLU A 68 17.51 4.06 -3.33
CA GLU A 68 17.13 4.33 -4.71
C GLU A 68 17.05 3.07 -5.56
N GLN A 69 17.92 2.10 -5.28
CA GLN A 69 17.89 0.84 -6.02
C GLN A 69 16.59 0.10 -5.83
N ASP A 70 16.09 0.06 -4.59
CA ASP A 70 14.82 -0.58 -4.29
C ASP A 70 13.69 0.14 -5.01
N LEU A 71 13.67 1.45 -4.93
CA LEU A 71 12.58 2.22 -5.52
C LEU A 71 12.56 2.08 -7.03
N THR A 72 13.74 2.09 -7.66
CA THR A 72 13.82 1.93 -9.11
C THR A 72 13.35 0.55 -9.54
N ARG A 73 13.80 -0.47 -8.81
CA ARG A 73 13.42 -1.84 -9.14
C ARG A 73 11.92 -2.04 -9.04
N ILE A 74 11.33 -1.56 -7.96
CA ILE A 74 9.90 -1.76 -7.73
C ILE A 74 9.07 -0.90 -8.66
N TYR A 75 9.54 0.31 -8.95
CA TYR A 75 8.88 1.17 -9.93
C TYR A 75 8.77 0.44 -11.28
N ASN A 76 9.87 -0.16 -11.73
CA ASN A 76 9.87 -0.87 -13.01
C ASN A 76 8.96 -2.08 -12.98
N LEU A 77 8.93 -2.80 -11.85
CA LEU A 77 8.03 -3.93 -11.72
C LEU A 77 6.57 -3.49 -11.77
N ALA A 78 6.26 -2.37 -11.14
CA ALA A 78 4.90 -1.87 -11.13
C ALA A 78 4.44 -1.49 -12.55
N ILE A 79 5.32 -0.87 -13.31
CA ILE A 79 5.03 -0.53 -14.70
C ILE A 79 4.82 -1.80 -15.52
N GLU A 80 5.72 -2.76 -15.37
CA GLU A 80 5.67 -3.99 -16.12
C GLU A 80 4.40 -4.79 -15.82
N GLN A 81 4.01 -4.82 -14.57
CA GLN A 81 2.82 -5.56 -14.15
C GLN A 81 1.55 -4.73 -14.25
N ARG A 82 1.67 -3.50 -14.70
CA ARG A 82 0.53 -2.58 -14.87
C ARG A 82 -0.26 -2.41 -13.59
N CYS A 83 0.46 -2.22 -12.48
CA CYS A 83 -0.18 -2.00 -11.21
C CYS A 83 -0.84 -0.63 -11.19
N ASP A 84 -2.04 -0.56 -10.66
CA ASP A 84 -2.82 0.68 -10.65
C ASP A 84 -2.94 1.29 -9.27
N SER A 85 -2.28 0.71 -8.27
CA SER A 85 -2.24 1.29 -6.93
C SER A 85 -1.08 0.67 -6.18
N ILE A 86 -0.68 1.33 -5.10
CA ILE A 86 0.33 0.80 -4.19
C ILE A 86 -0.35 0.60 -2.84
N ILE A 87 -0.29 -0.61 -2.31
CA ILE A 87 -0.71 -0.88 -0.95
C ILE A 87 0.57 -1.16 -0.18
N THR A 88 0.89 -0.30 0.77
CA THR A 88 2.12 -0.44 1.52
C THR A 88 1.80 -0.83 2.95
N ALA A 89 2.36 -1.94 3.41
CA ALA A 89 2.04 -2.53 4.70
C ALA A 89 3.29 -2.77 5.52
N GLY A 90 3.37 -2.15 6.66
CA GLY A 90 4.54 -2.31 7.52
C GLY A 90 4.79 -1.11 8.40
N GLY A 91 6.05 -0.89 8.74
CA GLY A 91 6.47 0.22 9.56
C GLY A 91 6.72 1.48 8.76
N GLY A 92 7.24 2.51 9.42
CA GLY A 92 7.39 3.83 8.82
C GLY A 92 8.15 3.87 7.51
N LYS A 93 9.27 3.16 7.43
CA LYS A 93 10.07 3.19 6.20
C LYS A 93 9.34 2.58 5.02
N VAL A 94 8.61 1.50 5.27
CA VAL A 94 7.85 0.84 4.22
C VAL A 94 6.72 1.75 3.76
N LEU A 95 6.02 2.36 4.71
CA LEU A 95 4.91 3.24 4.36
C LEU A 95 5.41 4.42 3.54
N ASP A 96 6.54 5.00 3.92
CA ASP A 96 7.10 6.13 3.18
C ASP A 96 7.52 5.72 1.78
N ALA A 97 8.15 4.55 1.65
CA ALA A 97 8.55 4.05 0.34
C ALA A 97 7.35 3.88 -0.57
N GLY A 98 6.26 3.35 -0.04
CA GLY A 98 5.04 3.18 -0.82
C GLY A 98 4.46 4.48 -1.30
N LYS A 99 4.49 5.50 -0.44
CA LYS A 99 3.99 6.82 -0.81
C LYS A 99 4.83 7.43 -1.93
N ILE A 100 6.14 7.29 -1.83
CA ILE A 100 7.04 7.81 -2.86
C ILE A 100 6.78 7.11 -4.20
N LEU A 101 6.66 5.78 -4.16
CA LEU A 101 6.40 5.03 -5.38
C LEU A 101 5.07 5.40 -6.00
N ALA A 102 4.04 5.54 -5.18
CA ALA A 102 2.72 5.90 -5.68
C ALA A 102 2.74 7.28 -6.34
N ASP A 103 3.50 8.19 -5.75
CA ASP A 103 3.62 9.53 -6.29
C ASP A 103 4.33 9.48 -7.65
N TYR A 104 5.42 8.74 -7.77
CA TYR A 104 6.10 8.61 -9.04
C TYR A 104 5.22 7.98 -10.11
N LEU A 105 4.39 7.03 -9.71
CA LEU A 105 3.52 6.33 -10.65
C LEU A 105 2.19 7.05 -10.89
N SER A 106 1.90 8.05 -10.10
CA SER A 106 0.63 8.79 -10.13
C SER A 106 -0.55 7.86 -9.93
N VAL A 107 -0.44 7.00 -8.92
CA VAL A 107 -1.52 6.07 -8.57
C VAL A 107 -1.89 6.24 -7.10
N PRO A 108 -3.07 5.77 -6.69
CA PRO A 108 -3.46 5.86 -5.30
C PRO A 108 -2.53 5.06 -4.40
N CYS A 109 -2.38 5.52 -3.17
CA CYS A 109 -1.58 4.84 -2.16
C CYS A 109 -2.46 4.48 -0.99
N ILE A 110 -2.45 3.20 -0.62
CA ILE A 110 -3.16 2.72 0.55
C ILE A 110 -2.11 2.32 1.58
N THR A 111 -2.17 2.90 2.77
CA THR A 111 -1.20 2.57 3.81
C THR A 111 -1.87 1.75 4.90
N VAL A 112 -1.21 0.67 5.26
CA VAL A 112 -1.68 -0.25 6.29
C VAL A 112 -0.55 -0.42 7.30
N PRO A 113 -0.52 0.42 8.34
CA PRO A 113 0.56 0.31 9.33
C PRO A 113 0.50 -1.03 10.05
N LEU A 114 1.63 -1.70 10.11
CA LEU A 114 1.77 -2.96 10.81
C LEU A 114 2.95 -2.86 11.75
N SER A 115 2.86 -3.54 12.87
CA SER A 115 3.96 -3.56 13.83
C SER A 115 4.30 -5.00 14.15
N ALA A 116 5.59 -5.32 14.09
CA ALA A 116 6.04 -6.66 14.41
C ALA A 116 5.73 -7.01 15.86
N SER A 117 5.76 -6.02 16.74
CA SER A 117 5.52 -6.27 18.15
C SER A 117 4.06 -6.60 18.45
N THR A 118 3.16 -6.30 17.54
CA THR A 118 1.75 -6.59 17.74
C THR A 118 1.27 -7.74 16.88
N CYS A 119 2.17 -8.45 16.22
CA CYS A 119 1.78 -9.54 15.35
C CYS A 119 1.44 -10.80 16.12
N ALA A 120 0.69 -10.67 17.17
CA ALA A 120 0.30 -11.82 17.93
C ALA A 120 -0.95 -12.48 17.38
N GLY A 121 -1.55 -11.94 16.36
CA GLY A 121 -2.73 -12.54 15.81
C GLY A 121 -3.49 -11.61 14.90
N TRP A 122 -4.69 -12.02 14.57
CA TRP A 122 -5.53 -11.29 13.63
C TRP A 122 -5.84 -9.88 14.04
N THR A 123 -5.85 -9.62 15.34
CA THR A 123 -6.21 -8.31 15.83
C THR A 123 -5.18 -7.25 15.47
N ALA A 124 -3.99 -7.67 15.08
CA ALA A 124 -2.94 -6.73 14.71
C ALA A 124 -3.09 -6.25 13.27
N LEU A 125 -3.95 -6.89 12.50
CA LEU A 125 -4.05 -6.57 11.10
C LEU A 125 -4.86 -5.30 10.87
N GLY A 126 -4.18 -4.27 10.42
CA GLY A 126 -4.87 -3.09 9.95
C GLY A 126 -5.78 -2.38 10.92
N ASN A 127 -5.25 -1.99 12.09
CA ASN A 127 -6.04 -1.17 12.98
C ASN A 127 -6.28 0.21 12.39
N THR A 128 -5.48 0.60 11.43
CA THR A 128 -5.63 1.87 10.74
C THR A 128 -5.29 1.65 9.27
N VAL A 129 -6.17 2.09 8.40
CA VAL A 129 -5.92 2.03 6.97
C VAL A 129 -6.24 3.39 6.41
N SER A 130 -5.33 3.94 5.63
CA SER A 130 -5.60 5.22 4.99
C SER A 130 -5.24 5.12 3.53
N TYR A 131 -5.92 5.90 2.71
CA TYR A 131 -5.55 5.94 1.32
C TYR A 131 -5.67 7.35 0.77
N THR A 132 -4.81 7.62 -0.18
CA THR A 132 -4.72 8.89 -0.86
C THR A 132 -4.93 8.61 -2.34
N HIS A 133 -5.86 9.34 -2.92
CA HIS A 133 -6.11 9.22 -4.35
C HIS A 133 -5.54 10.47 -4.98
N LEU A 134 -4.44 10.31 -5.70
CA LEU A 134 -3.79 11.47 -6.29
C LEU A 134 -4.61 12.08 -7.38
N THR A 135 -4.77 13.39 -7.31
CA THR A 135 -5.40 14.08 -8.40
C THR A 135 -4.32 14.92 -9.05
N LEU A 136 -4.31 14.84 -10.34
CA LEU A 136 -3.29 15.51 -11.07
C LEU A 136 -3.63 16.85 -11.60
N PRO A 137 -4.80 17.31 -11.49
CA PRO A 137 -5.17 18.51 -12.13
C PRO A 137 -4.33 19.67 -11.75
N THR A 138 -3.82 19.54 -10.60
CA THR A 138 -3.09 20.66 -10.17
C THR A 138 -1.92 20.91 -10.97
N LYS A 139 -1.50 19.95 -11.65
CA LYS A 139 -0.42 20.18 -12.39
C LYS A 139 -0.75 20.80 -13.56
N SER A 140 -1.80 20.82 -13.76
CA SER A 140 -2.08 21.29 -14.97
C SER A 140 -1.93 22.64 -14.82
N GLY A 141 -1.88 22.72 -14.50
CA GLY A 141 -1.79 23.66 -14.45
C GLY A 141 -1.05 24.07 -14.39
N VAL A 142 -0.98 23.82 -14.22
CA VAL A 142 -0.43 24.34 -14.03
C VAL A 142 0.03 24.61 -14.40
#